data_59a3201065cb7c3e4f579e37c0e98a42
#
_entry.id   59a3201065cb7c3e4f579e37c0e98a42
#
_cell.length_a   1.000
_cell.length_b   1.000
_cell.length_c   1.000
_cell.angle_alpha   90.00
_cell.angle_beta   90.00
_cell.angle_gamma   90.00
#
_symmetry.space_group_name_H-M   'P 1'
#
loop_
_entity.id
_entity.type
_entity.pdbx_description
1 polymer ?
#
loop_
_entity_poly.entity_id
_entity_poly.type
_entity_poly.pdbx_seq_one_letter_code
_entity_poly.pdbx_strand_id
1 'polypeptide(L)'
;MFTGCGTALVTPFRHDLSLDEPALRRLIRRQIDAGVDFLVPCGTTGENPTLTRAEHLRVVQITVEESSGQVPVLAGAGGYNTAEVIELAKDLESLGADGILSVTPYYNKPTQEGLYQHYKAIAAAISIPIIVYSVQSRTGVNVEPATLKRLAQIENIAGVKEASGNIGQIATIVSQVPEQFSVLSGDDAIALPVIALGGHGVISVVANEIPAEMASLIQACLEGNFACARELQKTYLPLMEINFIESNPGPVKTAMAEMGLLEPVWRLPLVPPKIENLEKIRGILESIGLVGKVHAAATN
;
A
#
# COMPACT_ATOMS: atom_id res chain seq x y z
N MET A 1 -4.69 9.98 13.17
CA MET A 1 -3.80 8.80 13.16
C MET A 1 -4.30 7.87 12.07
N PHE A 2 -3.41 7.34 11.20
CA PHE A 2 -3.78 6.29 10.26
C PHE A 2 -3.72 4.94 10.97
N THR A 3 -4.84 4.24 11.02
CA THR A 3 -5.00 2.95 11.72
C THR A 3 -5.98 2.07 10.93
N GLY A 4 -5.96 0.77 11.13
CA GLY A 4 -6.85 -0.15 10.44
C GLY A 4 -6.29 -0.65 9.10
N CYS A 5 -7.18 -0.91 8.15
CA CYS A 5 -6.87 -1.40 6.82
C CYS A 5 -6.83 -0.26 5.80
N GLY A 6 -5.64 0.10 5.32
CA GLY A 6 -5.48 1.02 4.20
C GLY A 6 -5.17 0.27 2.91
N THR A 7 -5.80 0.64 1.80
CA THR A 7 -5.55 -0.01 0.52
C THR A 7 -4.49 0.73 -0.30
N ALA A 8 -3.38 0.06 -0.60
CA ALA A 8 -2.42 0.52 -1.60
C ALA A 8 -3.05 0.40 -3.00
N LEU A 9 -3.77 1.43 -3.42
CA LEU A 9 -4.56 1.41 -4.65
C LEU A 9 -3.71 1.11 -5.88
N VAL A 10 -4.20 0.24 -6.76
CA VAL A 10 -3.68 0.11 -8.12
C VAL A 10 -4.07 1.32 -8.96
N THR A 11 -3.26 1.66 -9.96
CA THR A 11 -3.62 2.64 -11.00
C THR A 11 -4.05 1.89 -12.25
N PRO A 12 -5.33 1.92 -12.64
CA PRO A 12 -5.80 1.28 -13.86
C PRO A 12 -5.42 2.11 -15.10
N PHE A 13 -4.99 1.42 -16.15
CA PHE A 13 -4.68 2.01 -17.44
C PHE A 13 -5.52 1.39 -18.55
N ARG A 14 -5.77 2.16 -19.62
CA ARG A 14 -6.37 1.69 -20.87
C ARG A 14 -5.32 1.08 -21.77
N HIS A 15 -5.74 0.40 -22.84
CA HIS A 15 -4.83 -0.22 -23.82
C HIS A 15 -3.89 0.79 -24.52
N ASP A 16 -4.27 2.06 -24.61
CA ASP A 16 -3.43 3.14 -25.12
C ASP A 16 -2.45 3.70 -24.07
N LEU A 17 -2.38 3.06 -22.89
CA LEU A 17 -1.58 3.43 -21.73
C LEU A 17 -2.02 4.72 -21.03
N SER A 18 -3.14 5.34 -21.39
CA SER A 18 -3.71 6.46 -20.64
C SER A 18 -4.32 5.98 -19.32
N LEU A 19 -4.53 6.90 -18.37
CA LEU A 19 -5.26 6.61 -17.12
C LEU A 19 -6.70 6.19 -17.44
N ASP A 20 -7.17 5.11 -16.83
CA ASP A 20 -8.59 4.75 -16.84
C ASP A 20 -9.29 5.37 -15.63
N GLU A 21 -9.59 6.68 -15.74
CA GLU A 21 -10.25 7.41 -14.66
C GLU A 21 -11.60 6.79 -14.23
N PRO A 22 -12.48 6.35 -15.15
CA PRO A 22 -13.72 5.67 -14.76
C PRO A 22 -13.48 4.39 -13.94
N ALA A 23 -12.50 3.56 -14.33
CA ALA A 23 -12.14 2.38 -13.55
C ALA A 23 -11.57 2.76 -12.18
N LEU A 24 -10.68 3.76 -12.12
CA LEU A 24 -10.12 4.25 -10.86
C LEU A 24 -11.24 4.70 -9.89
N ARG A 25 -12.22 5.48 -10.36
CA ARG A 25 -13.35 5.92 -9.54
C ARG A 25 -14.17 4.73 -9.02
N ARG A 26 -14.45 3.73 -9.86
CA ARG A 26 -15.17 2.50 -9.42
C ARG A 26 -14.39 1.74 -8.36
N LEU A 27 -13.08 1.59 -8.54
CA LEU A 27 -12.21 0.91 -7.59
C LEU A 27 -12.17 1.63 -6.24
N ILE A 28 -12.08 2.95 -6.22
CA ILE A 28 -12.09 3.75 -4.99
C ILE A 28 -13.43 3.57 -4.24
N ARG A 29 -14.56 3.70 -4.92
CA ARG A 29 -15.88 3.49 -4.30
C ARG A 29 -16.01 2.08 -3.73
N ARG A 30 -15.56 1.06 -4.48
CA ARG A 30 -15.56 -0.32 -4.02
C ARG A 30 -14.79 -0.50 -2.70
N GLN A 31 -13.69 0.21 -2.51
CA GLN A 31 -12.93 0.19 -1.25
C GLN A 31 -13.73 0.82 -0.11
N ILE A 32 -14.29 2.00 -0.35
CA ILE A 32 -15.08 2.73 0.65
C ILE A 32 -16.31 1.92 1.07
N ASP A 33 -17.07 1.40 0.11
CA ASP A 33 -18.27 0.59 0.35
C ASP A 33 -17.96 -0.70 1.11
N ALA A 34 -16.74 -1.22 0.97
CA ALA A 34 -16.26 -2.41 1.67
C ALA A 34 -15.74 -2.13 3.09
N GLY A 35 -15.66 -0.87 3.51
CA GLY A 35 -15.29 -0.49 4.86
C GLY A 35 -13.79 -0.46 5.14
N VAL A 36 -12.95 -0.15 4.13
CA VAL A 36 -11.53 0.13 4.40
C VAL A 36 -11.38 1.44 5.18
N ASP A 37 -10.34 1.54 6.01
CA ASP A 37 -10.18 2.69 6.91
C ASP A 37 -9.52 3.89 6.23
N PHE A 38 -8.70 3.69 5.19
CA PHE A 38 -8.06 4.76 4.42
C PHE A 38 -7.58 4.29 3.05
N LEU A 39 -7.31 5.24 2.15
CA LEU A 39 -6.90 4.99 0.77
C LEU A 39 -5.47 5.46 0.54
N VAL A 40 -4.67 4.67 -0.20
CA VAL A 40 -3.27 4.99 -0.47
C VAL A 40 -3.01 5.00 -1.99
N PRO A 41 -3.36 6.09 -2.71
CA PRO A 41 -3.03 6.25 -4.12
C PRO A 41 -1.54 6.50 -4.34
N CYS A 42 -1.03 6.20 -5.52
CA CYS A 42 0.33 6.51 -5.96
C CYS A 42 1.45 5.94 -5.08
N GLY A 43 1.19 4.84 -4.35
CA GLY A 43 2.24 4.02 -3.74
C GLY A 43 2.96 3.15 -4.79
N THR A 44 3.74 2.18 -4.33
CA THR A 44 4.41 1.19 -5.21
C THR A 44 3.40 0.42 -6.06
N THR A 45 2.31 -0.05 -5.43
CA THR A 45 1.22 -0.77 -6.08
C THR A 45 0.48 0.10 -7.10
N GLY A 46 0.46 1.41 -6.90
CA GLY A 46 -0.11 2.39 -7.83
C GLY A 46 0.81 2.79 -8.99
N GLU A 47 1.91 2.07 -9.21
CA GLU A 47 2.86 2.30 -10.32
C GLU A 47 3.41 3.74 -10.39
N ASN A 48 3.58 4.40 -9.23
CA ASN A 48 4.07 5.77 -9.14
C ASN A 48 5.28 6.09 -10.06
N PRO A 49 6.33 5.23 -10.18
CA PRO A 49 7.48 5.54 -11.02
C PRO A 49 7.17 5.68 -12.52
N THR A 50 6.02 5.20 -12.99
CA THR A 50 5.60 5.26 -14.40
C THR A 50 4.56 6.36 -14.67
N LEU A 51 4.14 7.08 -13.64
CA LEU A 51 3.24 8.22 -13.76
C LEU A 51 4.04 9.50 -14.05
N THR A 52 3.55 10.30 -14.98
CA THR A 52 4.00 11.71 -15.08
C THR A 52 3.55 12.49 -13.85
N ARG A 53 4.17 13.63 -13.56
CA ARG A 53 3.72 14.52 -12.46
C ARG A 53 2.23 14.86 -12.56
N ALA A 54 1.77 15.19 -13.76
CA ALA A 54 0.36 15.53 -14.00
C ALA A 54 -0.59 14.36 -13.71
N GLU A 55 -0.23 13.15 -14.12
CA GLU A 55 -1.02 11.95 -13.83
C GLU A 55 -1.00 11.60 -12.35
N HIS A 56 0.14 11.74 -11.67
CA HIS A 56 0.23 11.54 -10.22
C HIS A 56 -0.76 12.45 -9.47
N LEU A 57 -0.70 13.76 -9.74
CA LEU A 57 -1.62 14.73 -9.14
C LEU A 57 -3.08 14.42 -9.51
N ARG A 58 -3.34 13.99 -10.76
CA ARG A 58 -4.70 13.63 -11.20
C ARG A 58 -5.26 12.40 -10.48
N VAL A 59 -4.45 11.36 -10.28
CA VAL A 59 -4.85 10.15 -9.51
C VAL A 59 -5.20 10.51 -8.07
N VAL A 60 -4.37 11.33 -7.42
CA VAL A 60 -4.66 11.78 -6.05
C VAL A 60 -5.89 12.66 -5.99
N GLN A 61 -6.04 13.60 -6.93
CA GLN A 61 -7.23 14.46 -7.02
C GLN A 61 -8.51 13.63 -7.14
N ILE A 62 -8.54 12.62 -8.05
CA ILE A 62 -9.68 11.71 -8.20
C ILE A 62 -9.95 10.96 -6.89
N THR A 63 -8.90 10.52 -6.19
CA THR A 63 -9.06 9.78 -4.94
C THR A 63 -9.67 10.66 -3.85
N VAL A 64 -9.23 11.92 -3.72
CA VAL A 64 -9.82 12.89 -2.78
C VAL A 64 -11.26 13.22 -3.15
N GLU A 65 -11.56 13.46 -4.44
CA GLU A 65 -12.93 13.72 -4.94
C GLU A 65 -13.89 12.56 -4.59
N GLU A 66 -13.48 11.31 -4.86
CA GLU A 66 -14.32 10.12 -4.62
C GLU A 66 -14.42 9.78 -3.14
N SER A 67 -13.33 9.97 -2.35
CA SER A 67 -13.38 9.80 -0.90
C SER A 67 -14.38 10.78 -0.27
N SER A 68 -14.43 12.02 -0.75
CA SER A 68 -15.35 13.05 -0.25
C SER A 68 -15.38 13.15 1.28
N GLY A 69 -14.24 12.93 1.94
CA GLY A 69 -14.09 12.95 3.38
C GLY A 69 -14.65 11.73 4.15
N GLN A 70 -15.13 10.70 3.45
CA GLN A 70 -15.64 9.48 4.08
C GLN A 70 -14.51 8.64 4.70
N VAL A 71 -13.37 8.56 4.01
CA VAL A 71 -12.15 7.90 4.50
C VAL A 71 -10.94 8.77 4.16
N PRO A 72 -9.89 8.80 5.00
CA PRO A 72 -8.69 9.58 4.73
C PRO A 72 -7.91 9.11 3.50
N VAL A 73 -7.21 10.04 2.83
CA VAL A 73 -6.34 9.79 1.68
C VAL A 73 -4.89 10.02 2.07
N LEU A 74 -4.09 8.94 2.10
CA LEU A 74 -2.66 8.94 2.37
C LEU A 74 -1.89 8.83 1.03
N ALA A 75 -1.57 9.96 0.41
CA ALA A 75 -1.00 9.99 -0.93
C ALA A 75 0.49 9.62 -0.99
N GLY A 76 0.90 8.80 -1.94
CA GLY A 76 2.31 8.46 -2.15
C GLY A 76 3.13 9.68 -2.55
N ALA A 77 4.22 9.97 -1.81
CA ALA A 77 5.08 11.14 -2.02
C ALA A 77 6.54 10.85 -1.68
N GLY A 78 7.16 9.89 -2.34
CA GLY A 78 8.54 9.50 -2.10
C GLY A 78 9.44 9.69 -3.32
N GLY A 79 10.74 9.74 -3.07
CA GLY A 79 11.75 9.88 -4.10
C GLY A 79 13.16 10.01 -3.51
N TYR A 80 14.15 10.06 -4.38
CA TYR A 80 15.56 10.16 -3.99
C TYR A 80 16.11 11.61 -3.96
N ASN A 81 15.30 12.59 -4.36
CA ASN A 81 15.64 14.01 -4.32
C ASN A 81 14.71 14.74 -3.33
N THR A 82 15.25 15.19 -2.19
CA THR A 82 14.48 15.83 -1.12
C THR A 82 13.68 17.04 -1.60
N ALA A 83 14.26 17.87 -2.48
CA ALA A 83 13.59 19.07 -3.00
C ALA A 83 12.35 18.69 -3.84
N GLU A 84 12.46 17.70 -4.74
CA GLU A 84 11.33 17.22 -5.54
C GLU A 84 10.23 16.60 -4.68
N VAL A 85 10.61 15.86 -3.62
CA VAL A 85 9.64 15.29 -2.67
C VAL A 85 8.90 16.38 -1.92
N ILE A 86 9.57 17.45 -1.50
CA ILE A 86 8.96 18.62 -0.85
C ILE A 86 7.95 19.30 -1.79
N GLU A 87 8.32 19.55 -3.03
CA GLU A 87 7.40 20.15 -4.01
C GLU A 87 6.18 19.25 -4.27
N LEU A 88 6.40 17.92 -4.40
CA LEU A 88 5.28 16.99 -4.54
C LEU A 88 4.38 17.01 -3.31
N ALA A 89 4.96 16.96 -2.12
CA ALA A 89 4.20 16.93 -0.87
C ALA A 89 3.30 18.18 -0.69
N LYS A 90 3.80 19.36 -1.06
CA LYS A 90 3.02 20.63 -1.05
C LYS A 90 1.84 20.58 -2.04
N ASP A 91 2.07 20.05 -3.26
CA ASP A 91 1.00 19.92 -4.23
C ASP A 91 -0.08 18.96 -3.72
N LEU A 92 0.30 17.82 -3.11
CA LEU A 92 -0.63 16.85 -2.55
C LEU A 92 -1.43 17.42 -1.36
N GLU A 93 -0.78 18.17 -0.47
CA GLU A 93 -1.44 18.92 0.60
C GLU A 93 -2.46 19.91 0.03
N SER A 94 -2.09 20.64 -1.02
CA SER A 94 -2.98 21.61 -1.69
C SER A 94 -4.17 20.94 -2.38
N LEU A 95 -4.06 19.68 -2.80
CA LEU A 95 -5.15 18.88 -3.37
C LEU A 95 -6.10 18.31 -2.30
N GLY A 96 -5.78 18.47 -1.01
CA GLY A 96 -6.60 17.98 0.08
C GLY A 96 -6.30 16.54 0.51
N ALA A 97 -5.09 16.03 0.27
CA ALA A 97 -4.64 14.78 0.87
C ALA A 97 -4.55 14.93 2.40
N ASP A 98 -5.00 13.91 3.15
CA ASP A 98 -4.98 13.92 4.61
C ASP A 98 -3.61 13.54 5.18
N GLY A 99 -2.70 13.05 4.36
CA GLY A 99 -1.33 12.73 4.71
C GLY A 99 -0.52 12.24 3.51
N ILE A 100 0.78 12.04 3.71
CA ILE A 100 1.65 11.48 2.69
C ILE A 100 2.33 10.18 3.15
N LEU A 101 2.42 9.21 2.24
CA LEU A 101 3.26 8.02 2.38
C LEU A 101 4.58 8.25 1.65
N SER A 102 5.67 8.44 2.39
CA SER A 102 6.96 8.81 1.82
C SER A 102 7.96 7.65 1.91
N VAL A 103 8.25 7.00 0.77
CA VAL A 103 9.24 5.94 0.68
C VAL A 103 10.66 6.51 0.89
N THR A 104 11.51 5.73 1.56
CA THR A 104 12.93 6.08 1.73
C THR A 104 13.61 6.35 0.39
N PRO A 105 14.52 7.35 0.30
CA PRO A 105 15.34 7.54 -0.87
C PRO A 105 16.02 6.25 -1.30
N TYR A 106 15.82 5.88 -2.54
CA TYR A 106 16.41 4.72 -3.20
C TYR A 106 17.56 5.15 -4.12
N TYR A 107 18.31 4.19 -4.70
CA TYR A 107 19.42 4.41 -5.62
C TYR A 107 20.65 5.09 -4.99
N ASN A 108 20.52 6.31 -4.43
CA ASN A 108 21.61 7.06 -3.78
C ASN A 108 21.91 6.60 -2.34
N LYS A 109 21.07 5.74 -1.75
CA LYS A 109 21.26 5.02 -0.48
C LYS A 109 21.84 5.88 0.66
N PRO A 110 21.07 6.86 1.18
CA PRO A 110 21.54 7.73 2.24
C PRO A 110 21.85 6.95 3.54
N THR A 111 22.73 7.53 4.37
CA THR A 111 22.97 7.05 5.74
C THR A 111 21.75 7.30 6.63
N GLN A 112 21.73 6.74 7.85
CA GLN A 112 20.67 6.98 8.82
C GLN A 112 20.49 8.47 9.15
N GLU A 113 21.59 9.22 9.24
CA GLU A 113 21.51 10.67 9.42
C GLU A 113 20.96 11.36 8.17
N GLY A 114 21.33 10.92 6.98
CA GLY A 114 20.75 11.42 5.72
C GLY A 114 19.23 11.18 5.66
N LEU A 115 18.75 10.00 6.08
CA LEU A 115 17.32 9.69 6.20
C LEU A 115 16.63 10.64 7.19
N TYR A 116 17.22 10.84 8.37
CA TYR A 116 16.67 11.76 9.37
C TYR A 116 16.54 13.19 8.83
N GLN A 117 17.59 13.73 8.19
CA GLN A 117 17.55 15.07 7.63
C GLN A 117 16.56 15.19 6.46
N HIS A 118 16.45 14.17 5.61
CA HIS A 118 15.47 14.10 4.52
C HIS A 118 14.05 14.26 5.04
N TYR A 119 13.63 13.40 5.98
CA TYR A 119 12.27 13.45 6.53
C TYR A 119 12.02 14.71 7.37
N LYS A 120 13.02 15.18 8.11
CA LYS A 120 12.94 16.45 8.83
C LYS A 120 12.68 17.64 7.91
N ALA A 121 13.35 17.67 6.74
CA ALA A 121 13.16 18.74 5.77
C ALA A 121 11.76 18.69 5.12
N ILE A 122 11.24 17.48 4.81
CA ILE A 122 9.87 17.30 4.31
C ILE A 122 8.87 17.76 5.37
N ALA A 123 9.05 17.31 6.61
CA ALA A 123 8.18 17.65 7.74
C ALA A 123 8.10 19.15 8.01
N ALA A 124 9.21 19.85 7.83
CA ALA A 124 9.25 21.32 7.96
C ALA A 124 8.52 22.08 6.84
N ALA A 125 8.21 21.41 5.72
CA ALA A 125 7.67 22.05 4.52
C ALA A 125 6.16 21.92 4.35
N ILE A 126 5.52 21.00 5.09
CA ILE A 126 4.08 20.69 5.03
C ILE A 126 3.50 20.56 6.44
N SER A 127 2.19 20.66 6.57
CA SER A 127 1.48 20.52 7.85
C SER A 127 0.80 19.16 8.02
N ILE A 128 0.51 18.46 6.92
CA ILE A 128 -0.16 17.17 6.96
C ILE A 128 0.75 16.05 7.46
N PRO A 129 0.19 14.98 8.06
CA PRO A 129 0.92 13.83 8.56
C PRO A 129 1.79 13.11 7.51
N ILE A 130 2.97 12.67 7.94
CA ILE A 130 3.91 11.87 7.14
C ILE A 130 3.97 10.47 7.72
N ILE A 131 3.70 9.47 6.90
CA ILE A 131 4.00 8.06 7.17
C ILE A 131 5.29 7.70 6.41
N VAL A 132 6.35 7.43 7.16
CA VAL A 132 7.63 6.97 6.61
C VAL A 132 7.45 5.57 6.02
N TYR A 133 7.93 5.31 4.81
CA TYR A 133 7.84 3.99 4.22
C TYR A 133 9.22 3.32 4.09
N SER A 134 9.47 2.32 4.93
CA SER A 134 10.70 1.52 4.95
C SER A 134 10.47 0.19 4.23
N VAL A 135 11.12 0.01 3.07
CA VAL A 135 11.02 -1.19 2.22
C VAL A 135 12.38 -1.54 1.62
N GLN A 136 13.25 -2.10 2.46
CA GLN A 136 14.65 -2.37 2.11
C GLN A 136 14.81 -3.25 0.87
N SER A 137 13.91 -4.21 0.64
CA SER A 137 13.94 -5.10 -0.52
C SER A 137 13.84 -4.37 -1.86
N ARG A 138 13.24 -3.16 -1.88
CA ARG A 138 13.09 -2.32 -3.08
C ARG A 138 14.07 -1.17 -3.12
N THR A 139 14.31 -0.52 -1.98
CA THR A 139 15.12 0.71 -1.92
C THR A 139 16.60 0.44 -1.67
N GLY A 140 16.93 -0.74 -1.12
CA GLY A 140 18.27 -1.05 -0.63
C GLY A 140 18.66 -0.29 0.65
N VAL A 141 17.66 0.36 1.29
CA VAL A 141 17.83 1.18 2.51
C VAL A 141 16.80 0.77 3.56
N ASN A 142 17.25 0.47 4.78
CA ASN A 142 16.41 0.22 5.93
C ASN A 142 16.40 1.47 6.84
N VAL A 143 15.23 1.83 7.38
CA VAL A 143 15.17 2.81 8.46
C VAL A 143 15.29 2.06 9.78
N GLU A 144 16.42 2.26 10.46
CA GLU A 144 16.69 1.59 11.73
C GLU A 144 15.77 2.08 12.86
N PRO A 145 15.46 1.23 13.87
CA PRO A 145 14.60 1.62 14.99
C PRO A 145 15.05 2.91 15.71
N ALA A 146 16.37 3.10 15.87
CA ALA A 146 16.92 4.30 16.47
C ALA A 146 16.63 5.58 15.66
N THR A 147 16.63 5.46 14.33
CA THR A 147 16.27 6.58 13.42
C THR A 147 14.79 6.86 13.49
N LEU A 148 13.93 5.85 13.49
CA LEU A 148 12.47 6.01 13.65
C LEU A 148 12.12 6.64 15.00
N LYS A 149 12.80 6.23 16.10
CA LYS A 149 12.61 6.85 17.41
C LYS A 149 12.91 8.36 17.38
N ARG A 150 13.94 8.80 16.66
CA ARG A 150 14.26 10.23 16.47
C ARG A 150 13.22 10.94 15.61
N LEU A 151 12.78 10.30 14.51
CA LEU A 151 11.75 10.86 13.61
C LEU A 151 10.41 11.01 14.31
N ALA A 152 10.02 10.07 15.17
CA ALA A 152 8.79 10.12 15.98
C ALA A 152 8.73 11.29 16.99
N GLN A 153 9.82 12.04 17.17
CA GLN A 153 9.82 13.29 17.94
C GLN A 153 9.43 14.52 17.11
N ILE A 154 9.28 14.39 15.80
CA ILE A 154 8.85 15.46 14.90
C ILE A 154 7.33 15.36 14.79
N GLU A 155 6.62 16.44 15.13
CA GLU A 155 5.18 16.48 15.38
C GLU A 155 4.33 15.86 14.26
N ASN A 156 4.62 16.18 13.00
CA ASN A 156 3.88 15.69 11.85
C ASN A 156 4.47 14.43 11.18
N ILE A 157 5.51 13.81 11.76
CA ILE A 157 5.91 12.44 11.38
C ILE A 157 5.08 11.47 12.23
N ALA A 158 3.96 11.03 11.66
CA ALA A 158 2.88 10.37 12.39
C ALA A 158 2.98 8.83 12.42
N GLY A 159 3.92 8.23 11.68
CA GLY A 159 4.04 6.77 11.68
C GLY A 159 5.04 6.22 10.67
N VAL A 160 5.04 4.91 10.59
CA VAL A 160 5.83 4.12 9.64
C VAL A 160 4.98 3.02 9.00
N LYS A 161 5.09 2.87 7.66
CA LYS A 161 4.79 1.63 6.95
C LYS A 161 6.06 0.79 6.96
N GLU A 162 6.05 -0.27 7.73
CA GLU A 162 7.19 -1.15 7.91
C GLU A 162 7.05 -2.39 7.01
N ALA A 163 7.97 -2.56 6.08
CA ALA A 163 7.96 -3.63 5.07
C ALA A 163 9.32 -4.34 4.96
N SER A 164 10.05 -4.46 6.08
CA SER A 164 11.29 -5.24 6.13
C SER A 164 11.04 -6.75 6.20
N GLY A 165 9.85 -7.16 6.66
CA GLY A 165 9.55 -8.55 7.00
C GLY A 165 10.21 -9.03 8.30
N ASN A 166 10.94 -8.17 9.01
CA ASN A 166 11.65 -8.52 10.24
C ASN A 166 10.79 -8.23 11.48
N ILE A 167 10.08 -9.23 11.95
CA ILE A 167 9.21 -9.12 13.14
C ILE A 167 9.98 -8.65 14.39
N GLY A 168 11.24 -9.06 14.58
CA GLY A 168 12.08 -8.59 15.68
C GLY A 168 12.38 -7.09 15.60
N GLN A 169 12.63 -6.54 14.39
CA GLN A 169 12.78 -5.11 14.17
C GLN A 169 11.46 -4.37 14.46
N ILE A 170 10.33 -4.92 13.99
CA ILE A 170 9.00 -4.32 14.21
C ILE A 170 8.69 -4.26 15.71
N ALA A 171 8.94 -5.35 16.47
CA ALA A 171 8.77 -5.37 17.91
C ALA A 171 9.62 -4.29 18.62
N THR A 172 10.85 -4.11 18.15
CA THR A 172 11.76 -3.07 18.67
C THR A 172 11.20 -1.67 18.37
N ILE A 173 10.67 -1.43 17.15
CA ILE A 173 10.07 -0.14 16.79
C ILE A 173 8.88 0.15 17.70
N VAL A 174 7.92 -0.77 17.79
CA VAL A 174 6.71 -0.63 18.62
C VAL A 174 7.08 -0.29 20.06
N SER A 175 8.11 -0.92 20.64
CA SER A 175 8.55 -0.67 22.02
C SER A 175 9.22 0.69 22.24
N GLN A 176 9.64 1.40 21.19
CA GLN A 176 10.46 2.62 21.30
C GLN A 176 9.78 3.90 20.81
N VAL A 177 8.71 3.77 20.05
CA VAL A 177 7.95 4.93 19.53
C VAL A 177 6.80 5.30 20.45
N PRO A 178 6.34 6.57 20.46
CA PRO A 178 5.16 6.97 21.21
C PRO A 178 3.90 6.21 20.75
N GLU A 179 2.94 6.01 21.65
CA GLU A 179 1.69 5.29 21.38
C GLU A 179 0.88 5.89 20.22
N GLN A 180 0.94 7.21 20.04
CA GLN A 180 0.28 7.90 18.94
C GLN A 180 1.01 7.75 17.58
N PHE A 181 2.18 7.14 17.53
CA PHE A 181 2.94 6.91 16.30
C PHE A 181 2.48 5.63 15.63
N SER A 182 1.83 5.71 14.46
CA SER A 182 1.28 4.55 13.75
C SER A 182 2.38 3.63 13.24
N VAL A 183 2.38 2.36 13.66
CA VAL A 183 3.20 1.31 13.07
C VAL A 183 2.29 0.43 12.23
N LEU A 184 2.40 0.54 10.91
CA LEU A 184 1.57 -0.17 9.94
C LEU A 184 2.38 -1.24 9.22
N SER A 185 1.84 -2.45 9.11
CA SER A 185 2.45 -3.48 8.27
C SER A 185 2.45 -3.05 6.80
N GLY A 186 3.56 -3.27 6.11
CA GLY A 186 3.65 -3.14 4.66
C GLY A 186 3.46 -4.45 3.90
N ASP A 187 3.15 -5.53 4.63
CA ASP A 187 2.99 -6.89 4.12
C ASP A 187 1.72 -7.51 4.73
N ASP A 188 0.81 -7.95 3.86
CA ASP A 188 -0.47 -8.54 4.22
C ASP A 188 -0.31 -9.82 5.05
N ALA A 189 0.63 -10.69 4.66
CA ALA A 189 0.84 -11.99 5.27
C ALA A 189 1.29 -11.92 6.74
N ILE A 190 1.91 -10.80 7.14
CA ILE A 190 2.38 -10.60 8.52
C ILE A 190 1.61 -9.49 9.27
N ALA A 191 0.50 -8.99 8.72
CA ALA A 191 -0.30 -7.96 9.38
C ALA A 191 -0.79 -8.39 10.77
N LEU A 192 -1.30 -9.62 10.89
CA LEU A 192 -1.76 -10.18 12.17
C LEU A 192 -0.67 -10.18 13.26
N PRO A 193 0.54 -10.77 13.06
CA PRO A 193 1.59 -10.72 14.07
C PRO A 193 2.09 -9.29 14.36
N VAL A 194 2.10 -8.39 13.38
CA VAL A 194 2.46 -6.97 13.62
C VAL A 194 1.46 -6.31 14.56
N ILE A 195 0.15 -6.49 14.35
CA ILE A 195 -0.89 -5.94 15.23
C ILE A 195 -0.84 -6.59 16.61
N ALA A 196 -0.58 -7.90 16.69
CA ALA A 196 -0.42 -8.60 17.97
C ALA A 196 0.76 -8.07 18.80
N LEU A 197 1.77 -7.47 18.18
CA LEU A 197 2.88 -6.78 18.86
C LEU A 197 2.55 -5.34 19.28
N GLY A 198 1.37 -4.81 18.95
CA GLY A 198 0.97 -3.44 19.19
C GLY A 198 1.04 -2.54 17.94
N GLY A 199 1.13 -3.11 16.74
CA GLY A 199 0.96 -2.37 15.50
C GLY A 199 -0.49 -1.89 15.30
N HIS A 200 -0.67 -0.92 14.41
CA HIS A 200 -1.92 -0.17 14.27
C HIS A 200 -2.72 -0.56 13.03
N GLY A 201 -2.23 -1.49 12.20
CA GLY A 201 -2.92 -1.90 10.99
C GLY A 201 -1.98 -2.29 9.85
N VAL A 202 -2.48 -2.16 8.61
CA VAL A 202 -1.77 -2.54 7.39
C VAL A 202 -2.00 -1.53 6.27
N ILE A 203 -1.02 -1.36 5.40
CA ILE A 203 -1.22 -0.78 4.06
C ILE A 203 -1.16 -1.94 3.08
N SER A 204 -2.33 -2.44 2.73
CA SER A 204 -2.59 -3.71 2.07
C SER A 204 -2.48 -3.65 0.55
N VAL A 205 -1.95 -4.70 -0.06
CA VAL A 205 -2.04 -4.96 -1.50
C VAL A 205 -3.30 -5.77 -1.80
N VAL A 206 -3.56 -6.85 -1.04
CA VAL A 206 -4.66 -7.78 -1.27
C VAL A 206 -6.04 -7.14 -1.07
N ALA A 207 -6.14 -6.03 -0.35
CA ALA A 207 -7.39 -5.27 -0.23
C ALA A 207 -7.89 -4.71 -1.57
N ASN A 208 -7.05 -4.60 -2.62
CA ASN A 208 -7.53 -4.30 -3.97
C ASN A 208 -8.49 -5.38 -4.51
N GLU A 209 -8.31 -6.63 -4.08
CA GLU A 209 -9.07 -7.81 -4.52
C GLU A 209 -10.22 -8.14 -3.56
N ILE A 210 -9.95 -8.14 -2.26
CA ILE A 210 -10.85 -8.56 -1.18
C ILE A 210 -10.92 -7.50 -0.05
N PRO A 211 -11.40 -6.29 -0.33
CA PRO A 211 -11.35 -5.20 0.65
C PRO A 211 -12.15 -5.49 1.93
N ALA A 212 -13.35 -6.07 1.83
CA ALA A 212 -14.20 -6.34 2.98
C ALA A 212 -13.61 -7.40 3.93
N GLU A 213 -13.06 -8.46 3.35
CA GLU A 213 -12.42 -9.54 4.09
C GLU A 213 -11.14 -9.06 4.78
N MET A 214 -10.36 -8.22 4.07
CA MET A 214 -9.14 -7.67 4.65
C MET A 214 -9.45 -6.65 5.75
N ALA A 215 -10.43 -5.77 5.57
CA ALA A 215 -10.91 -4.87 6.62
C ALA A 215 -11.39 -5.66 7.84
N SER A 216 -12.17 -6.74 7.64
CA SER A 216 -12.65 -7.61 8.72
C SER A 216 -11.51 -8.31 9.46
N LEU A 217 -10.47 -8.79 8.75
CA LEU A 217 -9.29 -9.40 9.35
C LEU A 217 -8.57 -8.41 10.27
N ILE A 218 -8.31 -7.21 9.77
CA ILE A 218 -7.60 -6.18 10.52
C ILE A 218 -8.41 -5.70 11.73
N GLN A 219 -9.71 -5.50 11.55
CA GLN A 219 -10.61 -5.14 12.66
C GLN A 219 -10.60 -6.22 13.75
N ALA A 220 -10.71 -7.50 13.39
CA ALA A 220 -10.64 -8.60 14.34
C ALA A 220 -9.29 -8.62 15.10
N CYS A 221 -8.17 -8.30 14.44
CA CYS A 221 -6.87 -8.17 15.10
C CYS A 221 -6.85 -7.02 16.11
N LEU A 222 -7.35 -5.83 15.73
CA LEU A 222 -7.38 -4.63 16.58
C LEU A 222 -8.29 -4.81 17.80
N GLU A 223 -9.36 -5.57 17.68
CA GLU A 223 -10.27 -5.93 18.77
C GLU A 223 -9.72 -7.06 19.66
N GLY A 224 -8.56 -7.63 19.33
CA GLY A 224 -7.99 -8.78 20.05
C GLY A 224 -8.70 -10.12 19.77
N ASN A 225 -9.61 -10.18 18.79
CA ASN A 225 -10.27 -11.40 18.37
C ASN A 225 -9.39 -12.23 17.42
N PHE A 226 -8.25 -12.68 17.94
CA PHE A 226 -7.29 -13.46 17.16
C PHE A 226 -7.80 -14.83 16.71
N ALA A 227 -8.89 -15.35 17.29
CA ALA A 227 -9.52 -16.58 16.79
C ALA A 227 -10.13 -16.33 15.40
N CYS A 228 -10.96 -15.29 15.26
CA CYS A 228 -11.53 -14.88 13.98
C CYS A 228 -10.45 -14.46 12.99
N ALA A 229 -9.48 -13.63 13.42
CA ALA A 229 -8.40 -13.16 12.57
C ALA A 229 -7.57 -14.31 11.96
N ARG A 230 -7.29 -15.38 12.74
CA ARG A 230 -6.56 -16.56 12.23
C ARG A 230 -7.33 -17.34 11.17
N GLU A 231 -8.64 -17.46 11.28
CA GLU A 231 -9.44 -18.14 10.26
C GLU A 231 -9.46 -17.34 8.94
N LEU A 232 -9.62 -16.01 9.01
CA LEU A 232 -9.53 -15.14 7.84
C LEU A 232 -8.12 -15.19 7.23
N GLN A 233 -7.08 -15.07 8.05
CA GLN A 233 -5.69 -15.18 7.62
C GLN A 233 -5.43 -16.51 6.90
N LYS A 234 -5.87 -17.64 7.47
CA LYS A 234 -5.70 -18.97 6.88
C LYS A 234 -6.40 -19.09 5.53
N THR A 235 -7.58 -18.51 5.39
CA THR A 235 -8.36 -18.56 4.15
C THR A 235 -7.68 -17.75 3.03
N TYR A 236 -7.18 -16.56 3.34
CA TYR A 236 -6.71 -15.63 2.34
C TYR A 236 -5.17 -15.53 2.21
N LEU A 237 -4.40 -16.24 3.06
CA LEU A 237 -2.94 -16.29 2.99
C LEU A 237 -2.42 -16.67 1.59
N PRO A 238 -2.99 -17.68 0.90
CA PRO A 238 -2.54 -18.00 -0.45
C PRO A 238 -2.68 -16.83 -1.44
N LEU A 239 -3.73 -15.99 -1.30
CA LEU A 239 -3.90 -14.80 -2.13
C LEU A 239 -2.91 -13.70 -1.76
N MET A 240 -2.64 -13.49 -0.47
CA MET A 240 -1.63 -12.54 0.00
C MET A 240 -0.25 -12.87 -0.55
N GLU A 241 0.13 -14.16 -0.55
CA GLU A 241 1.45 -14.62 -1.02
C GLU A 241 1.57 -14.59 -2.53
N ILE A 242 0.53 -15.01 -3.29
CA ILE A 242 0.57 -15.05 -4.75
C ILE A 242 0.75 -13.67 -5.38
N ASN A 243 0.33 -12.60 -4.70
CA ASN A 243 0.52 -11.22 -5.11
C ASN A 243 2.00 -10.79 -5.18
N PHE A 244 2.89 -11.61 -4.65
CA PHE A 244 4.33 -11.40 -4.66
C PHE A 244 5.11 -12.52 -5.37
N ILE A 245 4.43 -13.38 -6.15
CA ILE A 245 5.10 -14.42 -6.96
C ILE A 245 6.01 -13.82 -8.03
N GLU A 246 5.71 -12.59 -8.45
CA GLU A 246 6.55 -11.70 -9.25
C GLU A 246 6.48 -10.28 -8.67
N SER A 247 7.09 -9.31 -9.37
CA SER A 247 7.08 -7.94 -8.88
C SER A 247 5.66 -7.36 -8.79
N ASN A 248 5.23 -6.99 -7.57
CA ASN A 248 4.03 -6.20 -7.36
C ASN A 248 4.17 -4.82 -8.06
N PRO A 249 3.14 -4.36 -8.85
CA PRO A 249 1.75 -4.81 -8.90
C PRO A 249 1.39 -5.78 -10.05
N GLY A 250 2.34 -6.43 -10.71
CA GLY A 250 2.03 -7.37 -11.80
C GLY A 250 0.95 -8.40 -11.41
N PRO A 251 1.18 -9.22 -10.36
CA PRO A 251 0.23 -10.26 -9.96
C PRO A 251 -1.12 -9.71 -9.49
N VAL A 252 -1.18 -8.71 -8.64
CA VAL A 252 -2.45 -8.15 -8.15
C VAL A 252 -3.30 -7.55 -9.27
N LYS A 253 -2.71 -6.83 -10.23
CA LYS A 253 -3.46 -6.33 -11.39
C LYS A 253 -3.96 -7.47 -12.29
N THR A 254 -3.19 -8.54 -12.39
CA THR A 254 -3.63 -9.76 -13.09
C THR A 254 -4.84 -10.37 -12.40
N ALA A 255 -4.79 -10.59 -11.10
CA ALA A 255 -5.90 -11.11 -10.32
C ALA A 255 -7.16 -10.24 -10.48
N MET A 256 -7.01 -8.93 -10.35
CA MET A 256 -8.12 -7.99 -10.53
C MET A 256 -8.69 -8.01 -11.96
N ALA A 257 -7.86 -8.21 -12.98
CA ALA A 257 -8.33 -8.34 -14.36
C ALA A 257 -9.10 -9.65 -14.57
N GLU A 258 -8.65 -10.77 -14.00
CA GLU A 258 -9.40 -12.04 -13.99
C GLU A 258 -10.75 -11.90 -13.26
N MET A 259 -10.83 -11.05 -12.24
CA MET A 259 -12.08 -10.70 -11.54
C MET A 259 -12.94 -9.69 -12.33
N GLY A 260 -12.50 -9.19 -13.48
CA GLY A 260 -13.23 -8.21 -14.30
C GLY A 260 -13.26 -6.79 -13.73
N LEU A 261 -12.33 -6.43 -12.85
CA LEU A 261 -12.31 -5.15 -12.17
C LEU A 261 -11.58 -4.05 -12.96
N LEU A 262 -10.60 -4.43 -13.79
CA LEU A 262 -9.80 -3.52 -14.62
C LEU A 262 -9.25 -4.23 -15.87
N GLU A 263 -8.71 -3.46 -16.82
CA GLU A 263 -8.01 -3.99 -17.97
C GLU A 263 -6.61 -4.49 -17.60
N PRO A 264 -6.12 -5.63 -18.19
CA PRO A 264 -4.80 -6.18 -17.90
C PRO A 264 -3.68 -5.37 -18.60
N VAL A 265 -3.48 -4.14 -18.16
CA VAL A 265 -2.53 -3.19 -18.76
C VAL A 265 -1.52 -2.71 -17.73
N TRP A 266 -0.23 -2.79 -18.09
CA TRP A 266 0.90 -2.31 -17.32
C TRP A 266 1.73 -1.32 -18.14
N ARG A 267 2.43 -0.42 -17.49
CA ARG A 267 3.41 0.46 -18.15
C ARG A 267 4.82 -0.08 -17.95
N LEU A 268 5.63 -0.08 -18.99
CA LEU A 268 7.04 -0.46 -18.88
C LEU A 268 7.74 0.37 -17.79
N PRO A 269 8.65 -0.24 -17.01
CA PRO A 269 9.27 -1.56 -17.20
C PRO A 269 8.44 -2.75 -16.66
N LEU A 270 7.25 -2.53 -16.14
CA LEU A 270 6.38 -3.62 -15.70
C LEU A 270 5.71 -4.28 -16.89
N VAL A 271 5.59 -5.61 -16.80
CA VAL A 271 5.01 -6.49 -17.82
C VAL A 271 4.03 -7.46 -17.16
N PRO A 272 3.13 -8.10 -17.93
CA PRO A 272 2.30 -9.19 -17.41
C PRO A 272 3.16 -10.28 -16.77
N PRO A 273 2.68 -10.95 -15.72
CA PRO A 273 3.31 -12.13 -15.17
C PRO A 273 3.46 -13.25 -16.22
N LYS A 274 4.41 -14.15 -15.99
CA LYS A 274 4.62 -15.33 -16.86
C LYS A 274 3.36 -16.20 -16.87
N ILE A 275 3.12 -16.89 -18.01
CA ILE A 275 1.93 -17.73 -18.21
C ILE A 275 1.73 -18.74 -17.06
N GLU A 276 2.80 -19.40 -16.63
CA GLU A 276 2.77 -20.35 -15.51
C GLU A 276 2.34 -19.72 -14.18
N ASN A 277 2.57 -18.43 -13.98
CA ASN A 277 2.16 -17.69 -12.81
C ASN A 277 0.73 -17.14 -12.95
N LEU A 278 0.28 -16.83 -14.17
CA LEU A 278 -1.12 -16.53 -14.47
C LEU A 278 -2.03 -17.72 -14.08
N GLU A 279 -1.62 -18.95 -14.45
CA GLU A 279 -2.37 -20.17 -14.09
C GLU A 279 -2.45 -20.37 -12.57
N LYS A 280 -1.34 -20.11 -11.85
CA LYS A 280 -1.34 -20.18 -10.37
C LYS A 280 -2.25 -19.13 -9.74
N ILE A 281 -2.19 -17.88 -10.22
CA ILE A 281 -3.06 -16.79 -9.74
C ILE A 281 -4.52 -17.19 -9.94
N ARG A 282 -4.91 -17.63 -11.15
CA ARG A 282 -6.27 -18.08 -11.45
C ARG A 282 -6.69 -19.24 -10.54
N GLY A 283 -5.83 -20.24 -10.36
CA GLY A 283 -6.11 -21.39 -9.48
C GLY A 283 -6.39 -20.99 -8.02
N ILE A 284 -5.67 -19.98 -7.51
CA ILE A 284 -5.94 -19.44 -6.17
C ILE A 284 -7.30 -18.73 -6.16
N LEU A 285 -7.58 -17.84 -7.13
CA LEU A 285 -8.87 -17.13 -7.22
C LEU A 285 -10.07 -18.10 -7.30
N GLU A 286 -9.95 -19.18 -8.09
CA GLU A 286 -10.96 -20.25 -8.18
C GLU A 286 -11.14 -20.99 -6.84
N SER A 287 -10.04 -21.27 -6.13
CA SER A 287 -10.05 -22.01 -4.87
C SER A 287 -10.79 -21.30 -3.75
N ILE A 288 -10.76 -19.96 -3.77
CA ILE A 288 -11.43 -19.08 -2.78
C ILE A 288 -12.73 -18.44 -3.32
N GLY A 289 -13.16 -18.84 -4.54
CA GLY A 289 -14.45 -18.47 -5.11
C GLY A 289 -14.55 -17.04 -5.64
N LEU A 290 -13.42 -16.38 -5.95
CA LEU A 290 -13.41 -15.03 -6.51
C LEU A 290 -13.64 -15.00 -8.03
N VAL A 291 -13.40 -16.12 -8.71
CA VAL A 291 -13.72 -16.33 -10.13
C VAL A 291 -14.36 -17.69 -10.34
N GLY A 292 -15.16 -17.83 -11.40
CA GLY A 292 -15.77 -19.11 -11.76
C GLY A 292 -14.73 -20.10 -12.28
N LYS A 293 -14.91 -21.41 -11.97
CA LYS A 293 -14.06 -22.48 -12.53
C LYS A 293 -14.20 -22.50 -14.04
N VAL A 294 -13.11 -22.25 -14.78
CA VAL A 294 -13.06 -22.49 -16.20
C VAL A 294 -13.08 -24.00 -16.41
N HIS A 295 -14.20 -24.56 -16.87
CA HIS A 295 -14.21 -25.94 -17.35
C HIS A 295 -13.23 -25.99 -18.56
N ALA A 296 -12.13 -26.72 -18.40
CA ALA A 296 -11.25 -27.02 -19.52
C ALA A 296 -12.15 -27.61 -20.61
N ALA A 297 -12.33 -26.88 -21.71
CA ALA A 297 -13.00 -27.42 -22.88
C ALA A 297 -12.22 -28.68 -23.26
N ALA A 298 -12.87 -29.82 -23.18
CA ALA A 298 -12.31 -31.06 -23.62
C ALA A 298 -11.91 -30.90 -25.07
N THR A 299 -10.62 -30.81 -25.34
CA THR A 299 -10.08 -30.94 -26.69
C THR A 299 -10.34 -32.37 -27.14
N ASN A 300 -11.42 -32.56 -27.93
CA ASN A 300 -11.64 -33.76 -28.72
C ASN A 300 -10.73 -33.73 -29.96
#